data_05b49870caf0867bfa0ec7fe7eee7be0
#
_entry.id   05b49870caf0867bfa0ec7fe7eee7be0
#
_cell.length_a   1.000
_cell.length_b   1.000
_cell.length_c   1.000
_cell.angle_alpha   90.00
_cell.angle_beta   90.00
_cell.angle_gamma   90.00
#
_symmetry.space_group_name_H-M   'P 1'
#
loop_
_entity.id
_entity.type
_entity.pdbx_description
1 polymer ?
#
loop_
_entity_poly.entity_id
_entity_poly.type
_entity_poly.pdbx_seq_one_letter_code
_entity_poly.pdbx_strand_id
1 'polypeptide(L)'
;GLPMPISLERYKDEQAPITGSVIFGVSENAVIANDIAKVLANVQADVYLDANESARDALQNAQIDAEQFGANQYFKVAIFDASGINTTHELKQVYNFFHPIARSIDRSGRVIVIGLPPEKCTSIAQAAAQRALEGFVKSVGKEFKRGITSQLIYVDPNAAQNLESTLRFFASPRSAYVSGQVVR
;
A
#
# COMPACT_ATOMS: atom_id res chain seq x y z
N GLY A 1 -10.18 34.40 -4.56
CA GLY A 1 -10.46 33.47 -5.64
C GLY A 1 -10.63 32.04 -5.12
N LEU A 2 -11.39 31.22 -5.80
CA LEU A 2 -11.50 29.80 -5.47
C LEU A 2 -10.13 29.14 -5.67
N PRO A 3 -9.70 28.21 -4.78
CA PRO A 3 -8.46 27.50 -4.97
C PRO A 3 -8.52 26.71 -6.29
N MET A 4 -7.45 26.80 -7.08
CA MET A 4 -7.35 26.04 -8.33
C MET A 4 -7.41 24.54 -8.01
N PRO A 5 -8.20 23.75 -8.75
CA PRO A 5 -8.21 22.30 -8.57
C PRO A 5 -6.83 21.69 -8.83
N ILE A 6 -6.51 20.66 -8.08
CA ILE A 6 -5.23 19.95 -8.25
C ILE A 6 -5.27 19.20 -9.58
N SER A 7 -4.28 19.45 -10.43
CA SER A 7 -4.10 18.65 -11.63
C SER A 7 -3.63 17.24 -11.23
N LEU A 8 -4.45 16.24 -11.53
CA LEU A 8 -4.10 14.84 -11.30
C LEU A 8 -3.15 14.33 -12.39
N GLU A 9 -2.29 13.40 -12.02
CA GLU A 9 -1.45 12.71 -12.97
C GLU A 9 -2.32 11.89 -13.94
N ARG A 10 -2.02 11.98 -15.24
CA ARG A 10 -2.72 11.21 -16.27
C ARG A 10 -1.83 10.09 -16.74
N TYR A 11 -2.43 8.91 -16.96
CA TYR A 11 -1.75 7.80 -17.60
C TYR A 11 -1.30 8.19 -19.02
N LYS A 12 -0.10 7.77 -19.36
CA LYS A 12 0.45 7.87 -20.73
C LYS A 12 0.70 6.46 -21.24
N ASP A 13 0.48 6.24 -22.53
CA ASP A 13 0.80 4.96 -23.15
C ASP A 13 2.30 4.66 -23.00
N GLU A 14 2.63 3.38 -22.84
CA GLU A 14 3.99 2.88 -22.62
C GLU A 14 4.69 3.35 -21.32
N GLN A 15 3.96 4.04 -20.45
CA GLN A 15 4.49 4.43 -19.15
C GLN A 15 4.63 3.21 -18.22
N ALA A 16 5.71 3.16 -17.46
CA ALA A 16 5.87 2.18 -16.38
C ALA A 16 4.67 2.25 -15.41
N PRO A 17 4.21 1.11 -14.89
CA PRO A 17 3.08 1.07 -13.94
C PRO A 17 3.33 1.96 -12.72
N ILE A 18 4.56 1.99 -12.24
CA ILE A 18 4.99 2.82 -11.11
C ILE A 18 6.04 3.80 -11.62
N THR A 19 5.81 5.10 -11.43
CA THR A 19 6.63 6.19 -11.99
C THR A 19 7.59 6.82 -11.00
N GLY A 20 7.78 6.22 -9.84
CA GLY A 20 8.67 6.72 -8.78
C GLY A 20 8.86 5.68 -7.70
N SER A 21 9.53 6.07 -6.63
CA SER A 21 9.90 5.17 -5.54
C SER A 21 8.68 4.63 -4.79
N VAL A 22 8.80 3.41 -4.33
CA VAL A 22 7.82 2.69 -3.48
C VAL A 22 8.39 2.57 -2.08
N ILE A 23 7.60 2.87 -1.06
CA ILE A 23 7.87 2.44 0.32
C ILE A 23 7.01 1.23 0.64
N PHE A 24 7.64 0.15 1.09
CA PHE A 24 6.98 -1.10 1.44
C PHE A 24 7.13 -1.41 2.93
N GLY A 25 6.02 -1.64 3.58
CA GLY A 25 5.95 -2.06 4.98
C GLY A 25 5.05 -3.27 5.16
N VAL A 26 5.30 -4.00 6.24
CA VAL A 26 4.66 -5.29 6.51
C VAL A 26 4.30 -5.35 8.00
N SER A 27 3.09 -5.80 8.31
CA SER A 27 2.71 -6.11 9.69
C SER A 27 3.39 -7.39 10.19
N GLU A 28 3.53 -7.53 11.49
CA GLU A 28 3.92 -8.81 12.09
C GLU A 28 2.99 -9.93 11.62
N ASN A 29 3.54 -11.12 11.37
CA ASN A 29 2.81 -12.30 10.91
C ASN A 29 2.02 -12.12 9.59
N ALA A 30 2.40 -11.17 8.75
CA ALA A 30 1.79 -10.99 7.44
C ALA A 30 2.01 -12.20 6.53
N VAL A 31 1.00 -12.50 5.71
CA VAL A 31 0.99 -13.71 4.87
C VAL A 31 0.98 -13.41 3.36
N ILE A 32 0.93 -12.13 2.96
CA ILE A 32 0.86 -11.71 1.54
C ILE A 32 2.18 -11.05 1.07
N ALA A 33 3.09 -10.72 1.99
CA ALA A 33 4.29 -9.93 1.72
C ALA A 33 5.13 -10.46 0.54
N ASN A 34 5.34 -11.78 0.45
CA ASN A 34 6.10 -12.38 -0.65
C ASN A 34 5.41 -12.20 -2.01
N ASP A 35 4.08 -12.25 -2.08
CA ASP A 35 3.36 -12.06 -3.33
C ASP A 35 3.38 -10.59 -3.76
N ILE A 36 3.29 -9.65 -2.82
CA ILE A 36 3.50 -8.23 -3.10
C ILE A 36 4.91 -7.98 -3.63
N ALA A 37 5.94 -8.54 -2.98
CA ALA A 37 7.33 -8.39 -3.39
C ALA A 37 7.58 -8.93 -4.81
N LYS A 38 6.97 -10.08 -5.18
CA LYS A 38 7.03 -10.60 -6.56
C LYS A 38 6.43 -9.61 -7.57
N VAL A 39 5.29 -8.99 -7.25
CA VAL A 39 4.69 -7.99 -8.14
C VAL A 39 5.62 -6.79 -8.30
N LEU A 40 6.24 -6.31 -7.21
CA LEU A 40 7.20 -5.21 -7.24
C LEU A 40 8.43 -5.54 -8.10
N ALA A 41 8.94 -6.78 -8.01
CA ALA A 41 10.01 -7.28 -8.87
C ALA A 41 9.61 -7.31 -10.35
N ASN A 42 8.42 -7.84 -10.66
CA ASN A 42 7.91 -7.95 -12.04
C ASN A 42 7.75 -6.58 -12.71
N VAL A 43 7.47 -5.52 -11.95
CA VAL A 43 7.36 -4.15 -12.49
C VAL A 43 8.65 -3.36 -12.35
N GLN A 44 9.72 -3.98 -11.87
CA GLN A 44 11.03 -3.35 -11.64
C GLN A 44 10.93 -2.07 -10.79
N ALA A 45 10.15 -2.13 -9.70
CA ALA A 45 9.93 -1.01 -8.83
C ALA A 45 11.23 -0.62 -8.08
N ASP A 46 11.44 0.69 -7.92
CA ASP A 46 12.45 1.24 -7.01
C ASP A 46 11.89 1.21 -5.59
N VAL A 47 12.32 0.24 -4.76
CA VAL A 47 11.69 -0.09 -3.49
C VAL A 47 12.58 0.31 -2.32
N TYR A 48 11.96 0.99 -1.38
CA TYR A 48 12.51 1.29 -0.05
C TYR A 48 11.69 0.55 1.01
N LEU A 49 12.32 0.31 2.16
CA LEU A 49 11.65 -0.33 3.30
C LEU A 49 11.79 0.53 4.56
N ASP A 50 10.86 0.34 5.48
CA ASP A 50 11.07 0.74 6.86
C ASP A 50 12.02 -0.25 7.57
N ALA A 51 12.27 -0.08 8.86
CA ALA A 51 13.18 -0.94 9.62
C ALA A 51 12.64 -2.37 9.87
N ASN A 52 11.59 -2.81 9.16
CA ASN A 52 10.92 -4.08 9.40
C ASN A 52 11.63 -5.24 8.70
N GLU A 53 12.09 -6.23 9.47
CA GLU A 53 12.79 -7.42 8.94
C GLU A 53 11.91 -8.25 7.99
N SER A 54 10.62 -8.42 8.30
CA SER A 54 9.71 -9.20 7.43
C SER A 54 9.54 -8.59 6.04
N ALA A 55 9.57 -7.25 5.94
CA ALA A 55 9.57 -6.55 4.65
C ALA A 55 10.88 -6.83 3.90
N ARG A 56 12.00 -6.79 4.60
CA ARG A 56 13.32 -7.08 4.03
C ARG A 56 13.39 -8.50 3.49
N ASP A 57 12.98 -9.48 4.28
CA ASP A 57 12.99 -10.89 3.88
C ASP A 57 12.13 -11.14 2.63
N ALA A 58 10.94 -10.56 2.57
CA ALA A 58 10.06 -10.68 1.41
C ALA A 58 10.69 -10.08 0.14
N LEU A 59 11.36 -8.93 0.25
CA LEU A 59 12.04 -8.29 -0.88
C LEU A 59 13.27 -9.08 -1.33
N GLN A 60 14.06 -9.59 -0.39
CA GLN A 60 15.21 -10.46 -0.70
C GLN A 60 14.78 -11.74 -1.41
N ASN A 61 13.68 -12.38 -0.96
CA ASN A 61 13.10 -13.55 -1.61
C ASN A 61 12.68 -13.25 -3.07
N ALA A 62 12.29 -12.02 -3.37
CA ALA A 62 11.97 -11.54 -4.71
C ALA A 62 13.18 -10.96 -5.46
N GLN A 63 14.39 -11.07 -4.91
CA GLN A 63 15.64 -10.54 -5.47
C GLN A 63 15.65 -9.00 -5.65
N ILE A 64 14.92 -8.30 -4.79
CA ILE A 64 14.97 -6.84 -4.70
C ILE A 64 15.94 -6.45 -3.61
N ASP A 65 16.98 -5.70 -3.99
CA ASP A 65 17.88 -5.04 -3.04
C ASP A 65 17.28 -3.68 -2.68
N ALA A 66 16.66 -3.61 -1.49
CA ALA A 66 15.95 -2.42 -1.03
C ALA A 66 16.71 -1.74 0.12
N GLU A 67 16.90 -0.45 -0.01
CA GLU A 67 17.48 0.36 1.05
C GLU A 67 16.44 0.83 2.07
N GLN A 68 16.88 1.08 3.29
CA GLN A 68 16.08 1.80 4.27
C GLN A 68 15.87 3.24 3.79
N PHE A 69 14.65 3.77 3.93
CA PHE A 69 14.41 5.15 3.57
C PHE A 69 15.14 6.13 4.50
N GLY A 70 15.70 7.16 3.90
CA GLY A 70 16.42 8.23 4.58
C GLY A 70 15.62 9.52 4.69
N ALA A 71 16.21 10.53 5.34
CA ALA A 71 15.66 11.87 5.39
C ALA A 71 15.53 12.46 3.96
N ASN A 72 14.43 13.19 3.72
CA ASN A 72 14.12 13.83 2.42
C ASN A 72 13.81 12.86 1.26
N GLN A 73 13.53 11.58 1.55
CA GLN A 73 13.02 10.66 0.55
C GLN A 73 11.53 10.90 0.31
N TYR A 74 11.11 10.85 -0.96
CA TYR A 74 9.71 10.97 -1.37
C TYR A 74 9.28 9.69 -2.09
N PHE A 75 8.02 9.30 -1.89
CA PHE A 75 7.47 8.04 -2.40
C PHE A 75 6.25 8.30 -3.28
N LYS A 76 6.25 7.69 -4.43
CA LYS A 76 5.07 7.69 -5.31
C LYS A 76 4.00 6.71 -4.84
N VAL A 77 4.42 5.60 -4.28
CA VAL A 77 3.51 4.55 -3.78
C VAL A 77 3.95 4.15 -2.36
N ALA A 78 3.00 4.10 -1.45
CA ALA A 78 3.18 3.52 -0.12
C ALA A 78 2.28 2.28 -0.01
N ILE A 79 2.89 1.11 0.19
CA ILE A 79 2.20 -0.18 0.30
C ILE A 79 2.43 -0.74 1.69
N PHE A 80 1.37 -1.14 2.37
CA PHE A 80 1.45 -1.80 3.67
C PHE A 80 0.66 -3.10 3.67
N ASP A 81 1.35 -4.21 3.94
CA ASP A 81 0.72 -5.51 4.15
C ASP A 81 0.21 -5.62 5.58
N ALA A 82 -1.10 -5.43 5.76
CA ALA A 82 -1.81 -5.55 7.02
C ALA A 82 -2.42 -6.94 7.25
N SER A 83 -2.08 -7.93 6.43
CA SER A 83 -2.69 -9.27 6.51
C SER A 83 -2.38 -10.00 7.82
N GLY A 84 -1.30 -9.63 8.51
CA GLY A 84 -0.93 -10.18 9.82
C GLY A 84 -1.67 -9.56 11.01
N ILE A 85 -2.46 -8.51 10.82
CA ILE A 85 -3.19 -7.85 11.91
C ILE A 85 -4.35 -8.71 12.37
N ASN A 86 -4.29 -9.18 13.63
CA ASN A 86 -5.25 -10.09 14.23
C ASN A 86 -6.15 -9.45 15.30
N THR A 87 -5.74 -8.28 15.81
CA THR A 87 -6.47 -7.56 16.86
C THR A 87 -6.52 -6.06 16.57
N THR A 88 -7.49 -5.37 17.16
CA THR A 88 -7.58 -3.91 17.03
C THR A 88 -6.40 -3.17 17.65
N HIS A 89 -5.72 -3.76 18.65
CA HIS A 89 -4.50 -3.21 19.23
C HIS A 89 -3.35 -3.17 18.21
N GLU A 90 -3.27 -4.18 17.35
CA GLU A 90 -2.22 -4.29 16.32
C GLU A 90 -2.40 -3.29 15.17
N LEU A 91 -3.56 -2.62 15.06
CA LEU A 91 -3.75 -1.51 14.12
C LEU A 91 -2.75 -0.36 14.34
N LYS A 92 -2.10 -0.31 15.51
CA LYS A 92 -0.98 0.60 15.77
C LYS A 92 0.15 0.43 14.75
N GLN A 93 0.35 -0.76 14.18
CA GLN A 93 1.37 -1.01 13.15
C GLN A 93 1.10 -0.19 11.89
N VAL A 94 -0.18 -0.04 11.49
CA VAL A 94 -0.60 0.84 10.37
C VAL A 94 -0.21 2.29 10.65
N TYR A 95 -0.51 2.77 11.86
CA TYR A 95 -0.12 4.12 12.27
C TYR A 95 1.39 4.30 12.25
N ASN A 96 2.13 3.37 12.85
CA ASN A 96 3.59 3.45 12.95
C ASN A 96 4.26 3.50 11.58
N PHE A 97 3.71 2.82 10.58
CA PHE A 97 4.21 2.86 9.21
C PHE A 97 3.85 4.17 8.50
N PHE A 98 2.59 4.56 8.50
CA PHE A 98 2.14 5.71 7.69
C PHE A 98 2.45 7.07 8.31
N HIS A 99 2.47 7.19 9.64
CA HIS A 99 2.67 8.48 10.30
C HIS A 99 4.02 9.14 9.95
N PRO A 100 5.17 8.46 10.02
CA PRO A 100 6.46 9.08 9.69
C PRO A 100 6.59 9.46 8.21
N ILE A 101 5.94 8.74 7.30
CA ILE A 101 6.04 8.95 5.85
C ILE A 101 4.91 9.80 5.26
N ALA A 102 3.92 10.19 6.04
CA ALA A 102 2.72 10.87 5.54
C ALA A 102 3.02 12.14 4.72
N ARG A 103 4.08 12.88 5.10
CA ARG A 103 4.53 14.08 4.39
C ARG A 103 5.46 13.78 3.21
N SER A 104 6.01 12.59 3.19
CA SER A 104 6.93 12.10 2.15
C SER A 104 6.20 11.39 1.00
N ILE A 105 4.88 11.23 1.07
CA ILE A 105 4.10 10.76 -0.07
C ILE A 105 3.98 11.91 -1.07
N ASP A 106 4.43 11.66 -2.30
CA ASP A 106 4.51 12.67 -3.34
C ASP A 106 3.12 13.08 -3.87
N ARG A 107 3.10 14.16 -4.65
CA ARG A 107 1.89 14.60 -5.37
C ARG A 107 1.36 13.49 -6.27
N SER A 108 0.04 13.31 -6.28
CA SER A 108 -0.62 12.22 -6.97
C SER A 108 -0.09 10.84 -6.56
N GLY A 109 0.34 10.69 -5.30
CA GLY A 109 0.83 9.44 -4.75
C GLY A 109 -0.30 8.44 -4.49
N ARG A 110 0.08 7.21 -4.18
CA ARG A 110 -0.82 6.09 -3.94
C ARG A 110 -0.55 5.50 -2.56
N VAL A 111 -1.59 5.40 -1.76
CA VAL A 111 -1.58 4.66 -0.49
C VAL A 111 -2.38 3.38 -0.71
N ILE A 112 -1.73 2.24 -0.53
CA ILE A 112 -2.34 0.92 -0.73
C ILE A 112 -2.15 0.11 0.54
N VAL A 113 -3.26 -0.33 1.11
CA VAL A 113 -3.26 -1.27 2.23
C VAL A 113 -3.75 -2.62 1.71
N ILE A 114 -3.02 -3.68 2.05
CA ILE A 114 -3.42 -5.05 1.74
C ILE A 114 -3.92 -5.68 3.04
N GLY A 115 -5.10 -6.28 3.01
CA GLY A 115 -5.71 -6.93 4.18
C GLY A 115 -6.32 -8.27 3.83
N LEU A 116 -6.80 -8.99 4.85
CA LEU A 116 -7.55 -10.22 4.68
C LEU A 116 -9.04 -9.92 4.59
N PRO A 117 -9.80 -10.62 3.72
CA PRO A 117 -11.25 -10.51 3.72
C PRO A 117 -11.81 -10.83 5.11
N PRO A 118 -12.60 -9.95 5.74
CA PRO A 118 -13.13 -10.19 7.09
C PRO A 118 -13.89 -11.50 7.24
N GLU A 119 -14.57 -11.94 6.17
CA GLU A 119 -15.30 -13.20 6.10
C GLU A 119 -14.40 -14.45 6.04
N LYS A 120 -13.10 -14.27 5.79
CA LYS A 120 -12.09 -15.34 5.77
C LYS A 120 -11.25 -15.37 7.04
N CYS A 121 -11.47 -14.44 7.97
CA CYS A 121 -10.73 -14.37 9.22
C CYS A 121 -11.10 -15.51 10.16
N THR A 122 -10.14 -15.95 10.96
CA THR A 122 -10.29 -17.10 11.87
C THR A 122 -10.96 -16.74 13.21
N SER A 123 -11.04 -15.44 13.52
CA SER A 123 -11.68 -14.95 14.76
C SER A 123 -12.45 -13.66 14.52
N ILE A 124 -13.40 -13.36 15.43
CA ILE A 124 -14.16 -12.11 15.43
C ILE A 124 -13.21 -10.91 15.63
N ALA A 125 -12.20 -11.05 16.49
CA ALA A 125 -11.23 -10.00 16.75
C ALA A 125 -10.43 -9.64 15.46
N GLN A 126 -9.96 -10.65 14.74
CA GLN A 126 -9.28 -10.48 13.46
C GLN A 126 -10.20 -9.84 12.42
N ALA A 127 -11.42 -10.34 12.28
CA ALA A 127 -12.40 -9.78 11.35
C ALA A 127 -12.70 -8.31 11.64
N ALA A 128 -12.84 -7.95 12.92
CA ALA A 128 -13.05 -6.56 13.33
C ALA A 128 -11.84 -5.68 13.03
N ALA A 129 -10.62 -6.16 13.29
CA ALA A 129 -9.39 -5.44 12.99
C ALA A 129 -9.20 -5.22 11.48
N GLN A 130 -9.42 -6.26 10.68
CA GLN A 130 -9.35 -6.16 9.21
C GLN A 130 -10.43 -5.21 8.65
N ARG A 131 -11.65 -5.24 9.21
CA ARG A 131 -12.72 -4.30 8.84
C ARG A 131 -12.36 -2.84 9.18
N ALA A 132 -11.64 -2.60 10.26
CA ALA A 132 -11.22 -1.25 10.65
C ALA A 132 -10.28 -0.59 9.62
N LEU A 133 -9.55 -1.35 8.82
CA LEU A 133 -8.71 -0.84 7.72
C LEU A 133 -9.53 -0.05 6.68
N GLU A 134 -10.82 -0.38 6.51
CA GLU A 134 -11.72 0.40 5.62
C GLU A 134 -11.87 1.84 6.10
N GLY A 135 -11.98 2.05 7.42
CA GLY A 135 -12.04 3.38 8.02
C GLY A 135 -10.75 4.15 7.79
N PHE A 136 -9.60 3.49 7.95
CA PHE A 136 -8.29 4.10 7.72
C PHE A 136 -8.14 4.60 6.27
N VAL A 137 -8.36 3.77 5.26
CA VAL A 137 -8.17 4.18 3.86
C VAL A 137 -9.17 5.27 3.43
N LYS A 138 -10.40 5.25 3.94
CA LYS A 138 -11.39 6.30 3.71
C LYS A 138 -10.96 7.63 4.33
N SER A 139 -10.39 7.61 5.53
CA SER A 139 -9.85 8.79 6.22
C SER A 139 -8.66 9.36 5.47
N VAL A 140 -7.69 8.53 5.10
CA VAL A 140 -6.53 8.95 4.27
C VAL A 140 -6.99 9.58 2.96
N GLY A 141 -7.95 8.95 2.27
CA GLY A 141 -8.50 9.46 1.01
C GLY A 141 -9.17 10.84 1.13
N LYS A 142 -9.68 11.21 2.32
CA LYS A 142 -10.25 12.53 2.61
C LYS A 142 -9.21 13.55 3.03
N GLU A 143 -8.27 13.13 3.90
CA GLU A 143 -7.34 14.03 4.58
C GLU A 143 -6.09 14.33 3.76
N PHE A 144 -5.60 13.35 3.01
CA PHE A 144 -4.43 13.54 2.17
C PHE A 144 -4.81 14.37 0.94
N LYS A 145 -4.14 15.53 0.84
CA LYS A 145 -4.33 16.48 -0.27
C LYS A 145 -3.42 16.09 -1.44
N ARG A 146 -3.17 16.99 -2.35
CA ARG A 146 -2.22 16.86 -3.46
C ARG A 146 -2.54 15.75 -4.47
N GLY A 147 -3.81 15.33 -4.55
CA GLY A 147 -4.24 14.26 -5.47
C GLY A 147 -3.81 12.85 -5.06
N ILE A 148 -3.41 12.68 -3.79
CA ILE A 148 -3.08 11.36 -3.24
C ILE A 148 -4.37 10.54 -3.12
N THR A 149 -4.31 9.27 -3.55
CA THR A 149 -5.42 8.32 -3.43
C THR A 149 -5.09 7.23 -2.41
N SER A 150 -6.11 6.62 -1.83
CA SER A 150 -5.97 5.56 -0.83
C SER A 150 -6.91 4.41 -1.13
N GLN A 151 -6.42 3.17 -1.08
CA GLN A 151 -7.17 1.96 -1.40
C GLN A 151 -6.92 0.86 -0.37
N LEU A 152 -7.93 0.04 -0.14
CA LEU A 152 -7.79 -1.23 0.56
C LEU A 152 -8.06 -2.37 -0.43
N ILE A 153 -7.12 -3.31 -0.52
CA ILE A 153 -7.26 -4.53 -1.31
C ILE A 153 -7.34 -5.69 -0.32
N TYR A 154 -8.49 -6.35 -0.24
CA TYR A 154 -8.62 -7.60 0.46
C TYR A 154 -8.15 -8.76 -0.41
N VAL A 155 -7.23 -9.55 0.11
CA VAL A 155 -6.61 -10.67 -0.60
C VAL A 155 -6.84 -11.96 0.18
N ASP A 156 -7.44 -12.96 -0.45
CA ASP A 156 -7.43 -14.32 0.08
C ASP A 156 -6.00 -14.89 -0.10
N PRO A 157 -5.32 -15.35 0.96
CA PRO A 157 -3.97 -15.90 0.84
C PRO A 157 -3.86 -17.04 -0.18
N ASN A 158 -4.93 -17.82 -0.38
CA ASN A 158 -4.95 -18.89 -1.38
C ASN A 158 -5.04 -18.40 -2.83
N ALA A 159 -5.30 -17.11 -3.03
CA ALA A 159 -5.41 -16.46 -4.34
C ALA A 159 -4.42 -15.29 -4.51
N ALA A 160 -3.45 -15.15 -3.60
CA ALA A 160 -2.50 -14.03 -3.57
C ALA A 160 -1.67 -13.92 -4.85
N GLN A 161 -1.42 -15.03 -5.55
CA GLN A 161 -0.75 -15.06 -6.85
C GLN A 161 -1.49 -14.26 -7.94
N ASN A 162 -2.78 -13.93 -7.74
CA ASN A 162 -3.58 -13.14 -8.70
C ASN A 162 -3.55 -11.62 -8.40
N LEU A 163 -2.80 -11.19 -7.37
CA LEU A 163 -2.77 -9.80 -6.91
C LEU A 163 -2.20 -8.83 -7.96
N GLU A 164 -1.35 -9.30 -8.87
CA GLU A 164 -0.54 -8.45 -9.74
C GLU A 164 -1.36 -7.41 -10.53
N SER A 165 -2.42 -7.83 -11.21
CA SER A 165 -3.22 -6.92 -12.05
C SER A 165 -3.86 -5.79 -11.23
N THR A 166 -4.39 -6.11 -10.06
CA THR A 166 -5.03 -5.17 -9.14
C THR A 166 -4.01 -4.20 -8.54
N LEU A 167 -2.88 -4.72 -8.07
CA LEU A 167 -1.83 -3.89 -7.48
C LEU A 167 -1.21 -2.94 -8.51
N ARG A 168 -0.91 -3.43 -9.72
CA ARG A 168 -0.43 -2.60 -10.84
C ARG A 168 -1.41 -1.49 -11.21
N PHE A 169 -2.71 -1.79 -11.24
CA PHE A 169 -3.72 -0.77 -11.52
C PHE A 169 -3.71 0.33 -10.47
N PHE A 170 -3.78 -0.03 -9.18
CA PHE A 170 -3.85 0.96 -8.10
C PHE A 170 -2.54 1.71 -7.86
N ALA A 171 -1.40 1.09 -8.12
CA ALA A 171 -0.09 1.75 -8.04
C ALA A 171 0.18 2.72 -9.22
N SER A 172 -0.60 2.62 -10.29
CA SER A 172 -0.41 3.39 -11.52
C SER A 172 -1.27 4.66 -11.60
N PRO A 173 -0.94 5.61 -12.52
CA PRO A 173 -1.78 6.75 -12.82
C PRO A 173 -3.18 6.41 -13.36
N ARG A 174 -3.42 5.18 -13.80
CA ARG A 174 -4.74 4.70 -14.24
C ARG A 174 -5.81 4.82 -13.16
N SER A 175 -5.41 4.72 -11.88
CA SER A 175 -6.30 4.84 -10.73
C SER A 175 -6.44 6.27 -10.18
N ALA A 176 -5.99 7.29 -10.90
CA ALA A 176 -5.92 8.67 -10.39
C ALA A 176 -7.26 9.23 -9.89
N TYR A 177 -8.37 8.74 -10.40
CA TYR A 177 -9.72 9.17 -10.03
C TYR A 177 -10.42 8.21 -9.05
N VAL A 178 -9.72 7.18 -8.57
CA VAL A 178 -10.25 6.18 -7.65
C VAL A 178 -9.62 6.37 -6.28
N SER A 179 -10.40 6.69 -5.27
CA SER A 179 -9.91 6.87 -3.90
C SER A 179 -10.94 6.41 -2.87
N GLY A 180 -10.46 5.94 -1.72
CA GLY A 180 -11.29 5.46 -0.62
C GLY A 180 -12.02 4.15 -0.92
N GLN A 181 -11.58 3.39 -1.92
CA GLN A 181 -12.25 2.16 -2.32
C GLN A 181 -11.71 0.94 -1.57
N VAL A 182 -12.60 -0.04 -1.43
CA VAL A 182 -12.30 -1.38 -0.91
C VAL A 182 -12.59 -2.36 -2.03
N VAL A 183 -11.59 -3.13 -2.43
CA VAL A 183 -11.68 -4.15 -3.50
C VAL A 183 -11.33 -5.53 -2.97
N ARG A 184 -11.78 -6.56 -3.68
CA ARG A 184 -11.57 -7.97 -3.36
C ARG A 184 -11.18 -8.74 -4.60
#